data_61ad8dc567928ecf946911e33b2ce795
#
_entry.id   61ad8dc567928ecf946911e33b2ce795
#
_cell.length_a   1.000
_cell.length_b   1.000
_cell.length_c   1.000
_cell.angle_alpha   90.00
_cell.angle_beta   90.00
_cell.angle_gamma   90.00
#
_symmetry.space_group_name_H-M   'P 1'
#
loop_
_entity.id
_entity.type
_entity.pdbx_description
1 polymer ?
#
loop_
_entity_poly.entity_id
_entity_poly.type
_entity_poly.pdbx_seq_one_letter_code
_entity_poly.pdbx_strand_id
1 'polypeptide(L)'
;MNILIEEKFINNFIVKAKRKRLLYELTSSKKRADAIQKIPSALDDKYLFFSGKIAIEKLNDIFLMQHQTDSYVISDDCDDGKIIDNKQAIKGIIETSGLYITFCDNLVVLKEEYVAGAFSVAVYIKSW
;
A
#
# COMPACT_ATOMS: atom_id res chain seq x y z
N MET A 1 -3.81 14.09 -2.74
CA MET A 1 -3.75 13.41 -1.42
C MET A 1 -5.12 13.47 -0.76
N ASN A 2 -5.58 12.37 -0.20
CA ASN A 2 -6.84 12.32 0.54
C ASN A 2 -6.53 11.98 2.01
N ILE A 3 -6.60 12.99 2.87
CA ILE A 3 -6.24 12.86 4.29
C ILE A 3 -7.14 11.83 5.00
N LEU A 4 -8.43 11.80 4.71
CA LEU A 4 -9.36 10.88 5.38
C LEU A 4 -9.06 9.41 5.05
N ILE A 5 -8.72 9.12 3.81
CA ILE A 5 -8.36 7.77 3.40
C ILE A 5 -7.01 7.37 4.01
N GLU A 6 -6.04 8.27 4.00
CA GLU A 6 -4.72 7.99 4.58
C GLU A 6 -4.80 7.82 6.10
N GLU A 7 -5.63 8.60 6.78
CA GLU A 7 -5.88 8.42 8.20
C GLU A 7 -6.49 7.05 8.49
N LYS A 8 -7.46 6.61 7.68
CA LYS A 8 -8.06 5.28 7.82
C LYS A 8 -7.03 4.17 7.62
N PHE A 9 -6.18 4.29 6.60
CA PHE A 9 -5.09 3.36 6.37
C PHE A 9 -4.16 3.28 7.58
N ILE A 10 -3.72 4.42 8.08
CA ILE A 10 -2.78 4.48 9.21
C ILE A 10 -3.40 3.89 10.47
N ASN A 11 -4.65 4.24 10.78
CA ASN A 11 -5.31 3.77 12.00
C ASN A 11 -5.58 2.26 11.98
N ASN A 12 -5.62 1.65 10.81
CA ASN A 12 -5.93 0.23 10.69
C ASN A 12 -4.71 -0.66 10.48
N PHE A 13 -3.64 -0.17 9.85
CA PHE A 13 -2.52 -1.01 9.45
C PHE A 13 -1.18 -0.63 10.05
N ILE A 14 -1.03 0.57 10.58
CA ILE A 14 0.25 1.04 11.15
C ILE A 14 0.29 0.76 12.64
N VAL A 15 1.47 0.37 13.14
CA VAL A 15 1.67 0.16 14.58
C VAL A 15 1.33 1.43 15.35
N LYS A 16 0.67 1.28 16.49
CA LYS A 16 0.09 2.39 17.23
C LYS A 16 1.10 3.49 17.56
N ALA A 17 2.29 3.12 17.95
CA ALA A 17 3.32 4.09 18.36
C ALA A 17 3.78 5.02 17.24
N LYS A 18 3.58 4.65 15.98
CA LYS A 18 4.05 5.41 14.81
C LYS A 18 2.95 6.17 14.09
N ARG A 19 1.68 5.98 14.45
CA ARG A 19 0.54 6.52 13.71
C ARG A 19 0.53 8.04 13.62
N LYS A 20 0.65 8.70 14.75
CA LYS A 20 0.54 10.16 14.83
C LYS A 20 1.61 10.86 14.02
N ARG A 21 2.84 10.44 14.19
CA ARG A 21 3.98 11.04 13.48
C ARG A 21 3.92 10.77 11.98
N LEU A 22 3.59 9.54 11.60
CA LEU A 22 3.50 9.17 10.18
C LEU A 22 2.41 9.97 9.48
N LEU A 23 1.23 10.11 10.10
CA LEU A 23 0.15 10.92 9.53
C LEU A 23 0.57 12.37 9.36
N TYR A 24 1.20 12.94 10.35
CA TYR A 24 1.71 14.31 10.28
C TYR A 24 2.71 14.48 9.12
N GLU A 25 3.65 13.56 8.99
CA GLU A 25 4.68 13.63 7.94
C GLU A 25 4.08 13.40 6.54
N LEU A 26 3.12 12.49 6.40
CA LEU A 26 2.43 12.24 5.12
C LEU A 26 1.63 13.45 4.65
N THR A 27 1.08 14.24 5.57
CA THR A 27 0.32 15.44 5.23
C THR A 27 1.20 16.66 4.92
N SER A 28 2.50 16.57 5.19
CA SER A 28 3.46 17.63 4.92
C SER A 28 4.04 17.45 3.50
N SER A 29 3.89 18.48 2.65
CA SER A 29 4.44 18.43 1.30
C SER A 29 5.96 18.24 1.28
N LYS A 30 6.66 18.77 2.28
CA LYS A 30 8.13 18.64 2.40
C LYS A 30 8.57 17.28 2.89
N LYS A 31 7.77 16.61 3.72
CA LYS A 31 8.15 15.37 4.40
C LYS A 31 7.52 14.12 3.80
N ARG A 32 6.55 14.30 2.89
CA ARG A 32 5.76 13.18 2.37
C ARG A 32 6.62 12.10 1.71
N ALA A 33 7.56 12.47 0.85
CA ALA A 33 8.40 11.50 0.16
C ALA A 33 9.18 10.61 1.14
N ASP A 34 9.77 11.21 2.17
CA ASP A 34 10.48 10.45 3.19
C ASP A 34 9.53 9.61 4.04
N ALA A 35 8.34 10.15 4.33
CA ALA A 35 7.33 9.44 5.11
C ALA A 35 6.85 8.17 4.38
N ILE A 36 6.65 8.24 3.09
CA ILE A 36 6.26 7.07 2.27
C ILE A 36 7.29 5.95 2.42
N GLN A 37 8.57 6.27 2.42
CA GLN A 37 9.64 5.29 2.56
C GLN A 37 9.68 4.64 3.96
N LYS A 38 9.05 5.26 4.96
CA LYS A 38 8.95 4.71 6.32
C LYS A 38 7.78 3.75 6.51
N ILE A 39 6.81 3.75 5.60
CA ILE A 39 5.61 2.92 5.73
C ILE A 39 5.93 1.43 5.86
N PRO A 40 6.82 0.83 5.05
CA PRO A 40 7.10 -0.61 5.15
C PRO A 40 7.51 -1.06 6.56
N SER A 41 8.33 -0.27 7.25
CA SER A 41 8.79 -0.63 8.60
C SER A 41 7.78 -0.29 9.69
N ALA A 42 6.71 0.43 9.34
CA ALA A 42 5.68 0.88 10.29
C ALA A 42 4.42 0.01 10.23
N LEU A 43 4.27 -0.85 9.21
CA LEU A 43 3.13 -1.74 9.08
C LEU A 43 3.10 -2.77 10.22
N ASP A 44 1.92 -3.06 10.71
CA ASP A 44 1.73 -4.00 11.81
C ASP A 44 1.74 -5.43 11.29
N ASP A 45 2.75 -6.20 11.67
CA ASP A 45 2.97 -7.57 11.18
C ASP A 45 1.85 -8.53 11.54
N LYS A 46 1.03 -8.22 12.55
CA LYS A 46 -0.10 -9.09 12.90
C LYS A 46 -1.14 -9.22 11.79
N TYR A 47 -1.15 -8.28 10.82
CA TYR A 47 -2.05 -8.32 9.67
C TYR A 47 -1.39 -8.90 8.42
N LEU A 48 -0.13 -9.28 8.50
CA LEU A 48 0.59 -9.85 7.37
C LEU A 48 -0.02 -11.19 6.96
N PHE A 49 -0.51 -11.24 5.72
CA PHE A 49 -1.13 -12.42 5.13
C PHE A 49 -0.15 -13.20 4.25
N PHE A 50 0.66 -12.48 3.49
CA PHE A 50 1.62 -13.08 2.55
C PHE A 50 2.79 -12.12 2.33
N SER A 51 3.99 -12.68 2.18
CA SER A 51 5.18 -11.90 1.82
C SER A 51 6.06 -12.77 0.91
N GLY A 52 6.50 -12.20 -0.19
CA GLY A 52 7.40 -12.86 -1.13
C GLY A 52 6.96 -12.70 -2.59
N LYS A 53 7.48 -13.57 -3.44
CA LYS A 53 7.15 -13.57 -4.86
C LYS A 53 5.73 -14.09 -5.06
N ILE A 54 5.00 -13.47 -5.98
CA ILE A 54 3.61 -13.82 -6.22
C ILE A 54 3.34 -13.87 -7.74
N ALA A 55 2.53 -14.84 -8.15
CA ALA A 55 2.04 -14.89 -9.52
C ALA A 55 0.95 -13.85 -9.74
N ILE A 56 0.86 -13.30 -10.94
CA ILE A 56 -0.12 -12.27 -11.30
C ILE A 56 -1.55 -12.77 -11.05
N GLU A 57 -1.84 -14.02 -11.39
CA GLU A 57 -3.16 -14.64 -11.20
C GLU A 57 -3.55 -14.66 -9.72
N LYS A 58 -2.60 -14.97 -8.85
CA LYS A 58 -2.81 -14.98 -7.40
C LYS A 58 -3.09 -13.59 -6.87
N LEU A 59 -2.36 -12.59 -7.35
CA LEU A 59 -2.58 -11.20 -6.99
C LEU A 59 -3.96 -10.73 -7.42
N ASN A 60 -4.39 -11.08 -8.64
CA ASN A 60 -5.74 -10.81 -9.12
C ASN A 60 -6.80 -11.42 -8.20
N ASP A 61 -6.62 -12.68 -7.79
CA ASP A 61 -7.55 -13.36 -6.91
C ASP A 61 -7.68 -12.66 -5.56
N ILE A 62 -6.58 -12.18 -5.00
CA ILE A 62 -6.59 -11.44 -3.73
C ILE A 62 -7.42 -10.16 -3.85
N PHE A 63 -7.25 -9.41 -4.93
CA PHE A 63 -8.03 -8.19 -5.16
C PHE A 63 -9.52 -8.50 -5.39
N LEU A 64 -9.83 -9.59 -6.09
CA LEU A 64 -11.23 -10.01 -6.35
C LEU A 64 -11.98 -10.41 -5.08
N MET A 65 -11.29 -10.75 -4.02
CA MET A 65 -11.90 -11.05 -2.72
C MET A 65 -12.43 -9.81 -2.01
N GLN A 66 -12.08 -8.61 -2.49
CA GLN A 66 -12.50 -7.36 -1.87
C GLN A 66 -13.85 -6.91 -2.40
N HIS A 67 -14.64 -6.22 -1.55
CA HIS A 67 -15.92 -5.65 -1.95
C HIS A 67 -15.74 -4.39 -2.80
N GLN A 68 -14.69 -3.61 -2.52
CA GLN A 68 -14.36 -2.42 -3.29
C GLN A 68 -13.64 -2.80 -4.57
N THR A 69 -13.95 -2.06 -5.64
CA THR A 69 -13.32 -2.26 -6.95
C THR A 69 -12.23 -1.22 -7.23
N ASP A 70 -12.07 -0.25 -6.34
CA ASP A 70 -11.08 0.82 -6.44
C ASP A 70 -10.08 0.75 -5.30
N SER A 71 -8.86 1.19 -5.59
CA SER A 71 -7.78 1.28 -4.61
C SER A 71 -7.25 2.69 -4.52
N TYR A 72 -6.85 3.09 -3.33
CA TYR A 72 -6.11 4.32 -3.08
C TYR A 72 -4.62 4.01 -3.17
N VAL A 73 -3.85 4.85 -3.85
CA VAL A 73 -2.42 4.63 -4.07
C VAL A 73 -1.59 5.60 -3.23
N ILE A 74 -0.58 5.05 -2.57
CA ILE A 74 0.49 5.82 -1.92
C ILE A 74 1.80 5.34 -2.54
N SER A 75 2.47 6.23 -3.26
CA SER A 75 3.71 5.88 -3.96
C SER A 75 4.57 7.14 -4.14
N ASP A 76 5.78 6.94 -4.64
CA ASP A 76 6.66 8.05 -4.99
C ASP A 76 6.61 8.38 -6.49
N ASP A 77 5.59 7.88 -7.20
CA ASP A 77 5.38 8.19 -8.62
C ASP A 77 4.11 9.02 -8.85
N CYS A 78 3.70 9.16 -10.11
CA CYS A 78 2.57 10.01 -10.49
C CYS A 78 1.20 9.51 -10.01
N ASP A 79 1.08 8.26 -9.57
CA ASP A 79 -0.18 7.70 -9.06
C ASP A 79 -0.43 8.03 -7.58
N ASP A 80 0.54 8.63 -6.91
CA ASP A 80 0.40 8.95 -5.49
C ASP A 80 -0.84 9.81 -5.22
N GLY A 81 -1.64 9.39 -4.26
CA GLY A 81 -2.84 10.10 -3.85
C GLY A 81 -4.05 9.89 -4.75
N LYS A 82 -3.96 9.03 -5.75
CA LYS A 82 -5.06 8.75 -6.68
C LYS A 82 -5.89 7.56 -6.23
N ILE A 83 -7.17 7.59 -6.61
CA ILE A 83 -8.06 6.44 -6.52
C ILE A 83 -8.19 5.88 -7.92
N ILE A 84 -7.79 4.63 -8.11
CA ILE A 84 -7.80 3.95 -9.41
C ILE A 84 -8.48 2.60 -9.28
N ASP A 85 -8.96 2.04 -10.40
CA ASP A 85 -9.57 0.72 -10.34
C ASP A 85 -8.53 -0.36 -10.02
N ASN A 86 -8.99 -1.50 -9.53
CA ASN A 86 -8.09 -2.55 -9.05
C ASN A 86 -7.24 -3.16 -10.17
N LYS A 87 -7.70 -3.15 -11.41
CA LYS A 87 -6.88 -3.60 -12.54
C LYS A 87 -5.70 -2.69 -12.77
N GLN A 88 -5.91 -1.37 -12.70
CA GLN A 88 -4.83 -0.39 -12.81
C GLN A 88 -3.89 -0.46 -11.60
N ALA A 89 -4.43 -0.71 -10.41
CA ALA A 89 -3.61 -0.89 -9.21
C ALA A 89 -2.66 -2.08 -9.35
N ILE A 90 -3.15 -3.21 -9.84
CA ILE A 90 -2.34 -4.40 -10.10
C ILE A 90 -1.26 -4.10 -11.14
N LYS A 91 -1.62 -3.40 -12.21
CA LYS A 91 -0.67 -2.99 -13.25
C LYS A 91 0.43 -2.10 -12.66
N GLY A 92 0.07 -1.15 -11.80
CA GLY A 92 1.04 -0.29 -11.10
C GLY A 92 1.99 -1.10 -10.21
N ILE A 93 1.48 -2.08 -9.47
CA ILE A 93 2.30 -2.97 -8.65
C ILE A 93 3.31 -3.72 -9.51
N ILE A 94 2.90 -4.21 -10.67
CA ILE A 94 3.76 -5.01 -11.56
C ILE A 94 4.80 -4.14 -12.27
N GLU A 95 4.40 -2.98 -12.78
CA GLU A 95 5.22 -2.19 -13.71
C GLU A 95 6.08 -1.11 -13.04
N THR A 96 5.70 -0.63 -11.84
CA THR A 96 6.44 0.43 -11.17
C THR A 96 7.70 -0.13 -10.54
N SER A 97 8.83 0.56 -10.70
CA SER A 97 10.11 0.09 -10.14
C SER A 97 10.30 0.48 -8.68
N GLY A 98 9.67 1.54 -8.21
CA GLY A 98 9.79 2.02 -6.83
C GLY A 98 8.75 1.45 -5.89
N LEU A 99 8.66 2.04 -4.71
CA LEU A 99 7.67 1.66 -3.70
C LEU A 99 6.26 2.01 -4.18
N TYR A 100 5.36 1.04 -4.13
CA TYR A 100 4.00 1.19 -4.57
C TYR A 100 3.07 0.51 -3.56
N ILE A 101 2.19 1.29 -2.95
CA ILE A 101 1.29 0.82 -1.91
C ILE A 101 -0.14 1.03 -2.38
N THR A 102 -0.96 -0.01 -2.31
CA THR A 102 -2.39 0.11 -2.61
C THR A 102 -3.20 -0.22 -1.37
N PHE A 103 -4.24 0.55 -1.12
CA PHE A 103 -5.16 0.37 -0.02
C PHE A 103 -6.58 0.24 -0.58
N CYS A 104 -7.19 -0.92 -0.40
CA CYS A 104 -8.51 -1.24 -0.89
C CYS A 104 -9.28 -1.95 0.23
N ASP A 105 -10.30 -1.28 0.80
CA ASP A 105 -11.12 -1.83 1.88
C ASP A 105 -10.25 -2.29 3.07
N ASN A 106 -10.14 -3.59 3.31
CA ASN A 106 -9.32 -4.16 4.39
C ASN A 106 -8.02 -4.78 3.88
N LEU A 107 -7.63 -4.46 2.65
CA LEU A 107 -6.46 -5.02 1.98
C LEU A 107 -5.41 -3.93 1.74
N VAL A 108 -4.17 -4.21 2.13
CA VAL A 108 -3.01 -3.40 1.74
C VAL A 108 -2.04 -4.30 1.00
N VAL A 109 -1.64 -3.89 -0.19
CA VAL A 109 -0.59 -4.55 -0.96
C VAL A 109 0.58 -3.58 -1.08
N LEU A 110 1.71 -4.00 -0.57
CA LEU A 110 2.95 -3.26 -0.58
C LEU A 110 3.92 -3.93 -1.53
N LYS A 111 4.34 -3.21 -2.57
CA LYS A 111 5.46 -3.63 -3.40
C LYS A 111 6.69 -2.86 -2.96
N GLU A 112 7.74 -3.59 -2.60
CA GLU A 112 9.02 -3.01 -2.30
C GLU A 112 9.81 -2.74 -3.57
N GLU A 113 10.92 -2.01 -3.44
CA GLU A 113 11.77 -1.66 -4.56
C GLU A 113 12.18 -2.90 -5.37
N TYR A 114 12.10 -2.76 -6.68
CA TYR A 114 12.41 -3.83 -7.63
C TYR A 114 13.89 -4.21 -7.58
N VAL A 115 14.13 -5.48 -7.30
CA VAL A 115 15.48 -6.07 -7.43
C VAL A 115 15.47 -6.98 -8.66
N ALA A 116 16.43 -6.75 -9.54
CA ALA A 116 16.54 -7.32 -10.89
C ALA A 116 15.80 -8.64 -11.15
N GLY A 117 14.79 -8.59 -12.03
CA GLY A 117 14.13 -9.78 -12.56
C GLY A 117 12.98 -10.34 -11.73
N ALA A 118 12.72 -9.83 -10.54
CA ALA A 118 11.63 -10.33 -9.71
C ALA A 118 11.03 -9.20 -8.88
N PHE A 119 9.71 -9.17 -8.74
CA PHE A 119 9.08 -8.34 -7.74
C PHE A 119 8.53 -9.19 -6.62
N SER A 120 8.60 -8.68 -5.40
CA SER A 120 7.96 -9.29 -4.26
C SER A 120 6.98 -8.31 -3.63
N VAL A 121 5.93 -8.84 -3.06
CA VAL A 121 4.90 -8.05 -2.41
C VAL A 121 4.72 -8.50 -0.97
N ALA A 122 4.27 -7.60 -0.12
CA ALA A 122 3.74 -7.94 1.19
C ALA A 122 2.25 -7.61 1.18
N VAL A 123 1.42 -8.55 1.57
CA VAL A 123 -0.03 -8.42 1.58
C VAL A 123 -0.51 -8.41 3.03
N TYR A 124 -1.24 -7.37 3.40
CA TYR A 124 -1.79 -7.21 4.75
C TYR A 124 -3.31 -7.20 4.65
N ILE A 125 -3.96 -8.03 5.46
CA ILE A 125 -5.42 -8.11 5.50
C ILE A 125 -5.87 -7.96 6.94
N LYS A 126 -6.83 -7.07 7.15
CA LYS A 126 -7.47 -6.89 8.46
C LYS A 126 -8.91 -7.36 8.38
N SER A 127 -9.25 -8.36 9.18
CA SER A 127 -10.64 -8.81 9.32
C SER A 127 -11.43 -7.82 10.16
N TRP A 128 -12.63 -7.50 9.71
CA TRP A 128 -13.54 -6.63 10.44
C TRP A 128 -14.50 -7.42 11.31
#